data_437c6344d97ae9a1eb7bd1664987abad
#
_entry.id   437c6344d97ae9a1eb7bd1664987abad
#
_cell.length_a   1.000
_cell.length_b   1.000
_cell.length_c   1.000
_cell.angle_alpha   90.00
_cell.angle_beta   90.00
_cell.angle_gamma   90.00
#
_symmetry.space_group_name_H-M   'P 1'
#
loop_
_entity.id
_entity.type
_entity.pdbx_description
1 polymer ?
#
loop_
_entity_poly.entity_id
_entity_poly.type
_entity_poly.pdbx_seq_one_letter_code
_entity_poly.pdbx_strand_id
1 'polypeptide(L)'
;MNIIKTHCITLFGKTDKYDIVLKPLNDEHLPLLYKWCADPEVLYWTEGGEDTDLSYDKETVHAIYGGVSQNAYCFLIEANGVPIGEGWLQKMNLPEILAMYPKTLDVRRIDMSIGEKDYWNQGIGSQLVRMLVEFAFASEHVDVLHCICGGYNKRSQRVFEKNGFTLMQMDGPPQPQEEQIEYHYILTAPEYFRQK
;
A
#
# COMPACT_ATOMS: atom_id res chain seq x y z
N MET A 1 5.21 -24.27 9.33
CA MET A 1 4.97 -23.78 7.96
C MET A 1 4.92 -22.27 8.08
N ASN A 2 5.68 -21.53 7.28
CA ASN A 2 5.67 -20.07 7.39
C ASN A 2 4.30 -19.54 6.93
N ILE A 3 3.78 -18.55 7.63
CA ILE A 3 2.52 -17.85 7.31
C ILE A 3 2.79 -16.90 6.14
N ILE A 4 3.84 -16.10 6.25
CA ILE A 4 4.20 -15.10 5.24
C ILE A 4 5.20 -15.71 4.26
N LYS A 5 4.85 -15.71 2.98
CA LYS A 5 5.77 -16.03 1.89
C LYS A 5 6.70 -14.84 1.68
N THR A 6 7.94 -14.99 2.09
CA THR A 6 8.95 -13.91 1.97
C THR A 6 9.64 -13.90 0.60
N HIS A 7 10.34 -12.83 0.30
CA HIS A 7 11.20 -12.61 -0.87
C HIS A 7 12.59 -12.11 -0.42
N CYS A 8 13.48 -11.78 -1.35
CA CYS A 8 14.85 -11.32 -1.02
C CYS A 8 15.13 -9.86 -1.44
N ILE A 9 14.12 -9.10 -1.84
CA ILE A 9 14.29 -7.74 -2.31
C ILE A 9 14.35 -6.77 -1.12
N THR A 10 15.34 -5.88 -1.12
CA THR A 10 15.43 -4.75 -0.19
C THR A 10 15.57 -3.48 -1.00
N LEU A 11 14.78 -2.46 -0.66
CA LEU A 11 14.81 -1.15 -1.31
C LEU A 11 15.29 -0.09 -0.32
N PHE A 12 16.00 0.92 -0.83
CA PHE A 12 16.58 1.99 -0.03
C PHE A 12 16.09 3.35 -0.53
N GLY A 13 15.77 4.23 0.38
CA GLY A 13 15.34 5.59 0.09
C GLY A 13 15.57 6.50 1.27
N LYS A 14 15.20 7.77 1.14
CA LYS A 14 15.32 8.74 2.22
C LYS A 14 14.30 9.86 2.10
N THR A 15 13.95 10.42 3.23
CA THR A 15 13.31 11.73 3.38
C THR A 15 14.35 12.72 3.91
N ASP A 16 13.96 13.97 4.15
CA ASP A 16 14.88 14.95 4.77
C ASP A 16 15.34 14.55 6.19
N LYS A 17 14.56 13.68 6.87
CA LYS A 17 14.79 13.30 8.28
C LYS A 17 15.17 11.84 8.47
N TYR A 18 14.80 10.94 7.56
CA TYR A 18 14.89 9.50 7.77
C TYR A 18 15.52 8.79 6.58
N ASP A 19 16.43 7.88 6.86
CA ASP A 19 16.79 6.81 5.95
C ASP A 19 15.66 5.77 5.99
N ILE A 20 15.09 5.46 4.84
CA ILE A 20 13.96 4.54 4.70
C ILE A 20 14.46 3.25 4.05
N VAL A 21 14.16 2.13 4.68
CA VAL A 21 14.47 0.80 4.16
C VAL A 21 13.18 -0.01 4.08
N LEU A 22 12.93 -0.61 2.91
CA LEU A 22 11.89 -1.63 2.74
C LEU A 22 12.57 -3.00 2.73
N LYS A 23 12.36 -3.76 3.79
CA LYS A 23 12.90 -5.12 3.95
C LYS A 23 11.84 -6.17 3.67
N PRO A 24 12.23 -7.39 3.23
CA PRO A 24 11.26 -8.48 3.10
C PRO A 24 10.51 -8.73 4.40
N LEU A 25 9.18 -8.75 4.32
CA LEU A 25 8.33 -9.13 5.44
C LEU A 25 8.39 -10.67 5.62
N ASN A 26 8.42 -11.13 6.88
CA ASN A 26 8.43 -12.55 7.22
C ASN A 26 7.77 -12.77 8.59
N ASP A 27 7.69 -14.03 9.04
CA ASP A 27 7.02 -14.42 10.28
C ASP A 27 7.62 -13.80 11.55
N GLU A 28 8.88 -13.40 11.55
CA GLU A 28 9.51 -12.72 12.70
C GLU A 28 8.87 -11.36 12.98
N HIS A 29 8.22 -10.76 11.96
CA HIS A 29 7.55 -9.47 12.05
C HIS A 29 6.08 -9.56 12.49
N LEU A 30 5.51 -10.78 12.64
CA LEU A 30 4.12 -10.97 13.07
C LEU A 30 3.76 -10.21 14.37
N PRO A 31 4.63 -10.13 15.40
CA PRO A 31 4.31 -9.35 16.60
C PRO A 31 4.05 -7.86 16.32
N LEU A 32 4.74 -7.27 15.32
CA LEU A 32 4.53 -5.89 14.89
C LEU A 32 3.19 -5.75 14.15
N LEU A 33 2.88 -6.70 13.26
CA LEU A 33 1.62 -6.73 12.54
C LEU A 33 0.43 -6.86 13.51
N TYR A 34 0.53 -7.71 14.53
CA TYR A 34 -0.51 -7.81 15.57
C TYR A 34 -0.73 -6.49 16.30
N LYS A 35 0.37 -5.78 16.64
CA LYS A 35 0.30 -4.47 17.28
C LYS A 35 -0.43 -3.46 16.39
N TRP A 36 -0.03 -3.35 15.13
CA TRP A 36 -0.58 -2.35 14.20
C TRP A 36 -2.00 -2.66 13.77
N CYS A 37 -2.31 -3.92 13.51
CA CYS A 37 -3.66 -4.36 13.13
C CYS A 37 -4.64 -4.46 14.32
N ALA A 38 -4.16 -4.30 15.56
CA ALA A 38 -5.03 -4.17 16.73
C ALA A 38 -5.31 -2.70 17.10
N ASP A 39 -4.66 -1.72 16.45
CA ASP A 39 -4.87 -0.29 16.73
C ASP A 39 -6.01 0.25 15.85
N PRO A 40 -7.18 0.62 16.41
CA PRO A 40 -8.32 1.10 15.64
C PRO A 40 -8.01 2.37 14.84
N GLU A 41 -7.14 3.25 15.35
CA GLU A 41 -6.77 4.46 14.64
C GLU A 41 -5.91 4.16 13.39
N VAL A 42 -5.08 3.12 13.43
CA VAL A 42 -4.34 2.64 12.26
C VAL A 42 -5.32 2.05 11.24
N LEU A 43 -6.21 1.17 11.69
CA LEU A 43 -7.20 0.52 10.82
C LEU A 43 -8.22 1.50 10.24
N TYR A 44 -8.59 2.56 10.95
CA TYR A 44 -9.45 3.63 10.42
C TYR A 44 -8.93 4.14 9.06
N TRP A 45 -7.62 4.32 8.90
CA TRP A 45 -7.03 4.86 7.68
C TRP A 45 -6.81 3.82 6.58
N THR A 46 -6.83 2.54 6.91
CA THR A 46 -6.55 1.45 5.95
C THR A 46 -7.81 0.71 5.51
N GLU A 47 -8.82 0.60 6.38
CA GLU A 47 -9.94 -0.33 6.17
C GLU A 47 -11.30 0.33 5.90
N GLY A 48 -11.42 1.64 5.94
CA GLY A 48 -12.68 2.22 5.48
C GLY A 48 -13.24 3.41 6.23
N GLY A 49 -12.73 3.78 7.39
CA GLY A 49 -13.11 5.02 8.07
C GLY A 49 -14.47 5.01 8.80
N GLU A 50 -15.31 4.01 8.61
CA GLU A 50 -16.66 3.95 9.23
C GLU A 50 -16.64 3.31 10.63
N ASP A 51 -15.84 2.25 10.83
CA ASP A 51 -15.74 1.55 12.10
C ASP A 51 -14.50 2.02 12.88
N THR A 52 -14.75 2.84 13.89
CA THR A 52 -13.68 3.40 14.75
C THR A 52 -13.19 2.42 15.81
N ASP A 53 -13.87 1.29 16.01
CA ASP A 53 -13.53 0.27 17.00
C ASP A 53 -12.96 -1.01 16.36
N LEU A 54 -12.69 -0.97 15.04
CA LEU A 54 -12.14 -2.10 14.31
C LEU A 54 -10.78 -2.52 14.88
N SER A 55 -10.63 -3.81 15.12
CA SER A 55 -9.38 -4.42 15.60
C SER A 55 -9.29 -5.84 15.08
N TYR A 56 -8.15 -6.22 14.53
CA TYR A 56 -7.94 -7.57 14.02
C TYR A 56 -7.22 -8.45 15.04
N ASP A 57 -7.75 -9.65 15.23
CA ASP A 57 -7.09 -10.69 15.99
C ASP A 57 -5.94 -11.36 15.20
N LYS A 58 -5.19 -12.22 15.86
CA LYS A 58 -4.04 -12.90 15.25
C LYS A 58 -4.42 -13.80 14.08
N GLU A 59 -5.59 -14.43 14.14
CA GLU A 59 -6.07 -15.35 13.11
C GLU A 59 -6.40 -14.56 11.83
N THR A 60 -7.05 -13.42 11.97
CA THR A 60 -7.33 -12.49 10.89
C THR A 60 -6.03 -11.97 10.26
N VAL A 61 -5.06 -11.56 11.07
CA VAL A 61 -3.73 -11.11 10.58
C VAL A 61 -3.03 -12.24 9.81
N HIS A 62 -3.07 -13.49 10.31
CA HIS A 62 -2.49 -14.64 9.60
C HIS A 62 -3.19 -14.88 8.26
N ALA A 63 -4.51 -14.76 8.21
CA ALA A 63 -5.27 -14.95 6.97
C ALA A 63 -4.91 -13.87 5.93
N ILE A 64 -4.86 -12.60 6.35
CA ILE A 64 -4.52 -11.47 5.48
C ILE A 64 -3.11 -11.64 4.91
N TYR A 65 -2.08 -11.68 5.77
CA TYR A 65 -0.69 -11.68 5.30
C TYR A 65 -0.27 -13.01 4.66
N GLY A 66 -0.84 -14.12 5.10
CA GLY A 66 -0.69 -15.43 4.44
C GLY A 66 -1.27 -15.44 3.03
N GLY A 67 -2.43 -14.81 2.83
CA GLY A 67 -3.07 -14.67 1.53
C GLY A 67 -2.35 -13.70 0.61
N VAL A 68 -2.14 -12.47 1.06
CA VAL A 68 -1.51 -11.40 0.26
C VAL A 68 -0.11 -11.79 -0.20
N SER A 69 0.71 -12.34 0.68
CA SER A 69 2.10 -12.70 0.36
C SER A 69 2.26 -13.74 -0.74
N GLN A 70 1.19 -14.47 -1.12
CA GLN A 70 1.28 -15.39 -2.25
C GLN A 70 1.45 -14.67 -3.59
N ASN A 71 0.92 -13.44 -3.73
CA ASN A 71 0.87 -12.67 -4.97
C ASN A 71 1.39 -11.23 -4.82
N ALA A 72 2.15 -10.95 -3.76
CA ALA A 72 2.72 -9.64 -3.47
C ALA A 72 4.17 -9.72 -3.01
N TYR A 73 4.91 -8.65 -3.26
CA TYR A 73 6.11 -8.30 -2.52
C TYR A 73 5.71 -7.54 -1.27
N CYS A 74 5.74 -8.21 -0.12
CA CYS A 74 5.39 -7.62 1.17
C CYS A 74 6.66 -7.13 1.89
N PHE A 75 6.67 -5.87 2.30
CA PHE A 75 7.81 -5.23 2.93
C PHE A 75 7.49 -4.75 4.34
N LEU A 76 8.45 -4.92 5.25
CA LEU A 76 8.55 -4.14 6.48
C LEU A 76 9.15 -2.78 6.13
N ILE A 77 8.59 -1.71 6.67
CA ILE A 77 9.12 -0.34 6.53
C ILE A 77 9.95 0.00 7.77
N GLU A 78 11.20 0.40 7.57
CA GLU A 78 12.04 0.96 8.63
C GLU A 78 12.37 2.42 8.34
N ALA A 79 12.38 3.22 9.41
CA ALA A 79 12.90 4.60 9.42
C ALA A 79 14.05 4.68 10.41
N ASN A 80 15.27 5.00 9.93
CA ASN A 80 16.51 5.00 10.72
C ASN A 80 16.72 3.67 11.50
N GLY A 81 16.36 2.53 10.90
CA GLY A 81 16.47 1.21 11.51
C GLY A 81 15.35 0.83 12.49
N VAL A 82 14.35 1.69 12.69
CA VAL A 82 13.18 1.40 13.52
C VAL A 82 12.03 0.92 12.63
N PRO A 83 11.45 -0.27 12.88
CA PRO A 83 10.25 -0.73 12.20
C PRO A 83 9.05 0.17 12.50
N ILE A 84 8.38 0.67 11.46
CA ILE A 84 7.32 1.67 11.61
C ILE A 84 6.02 1.33 10.88
N GLY A 85 6.03 0.31 10.04
CA GLY A 85 4.86 -0.06 9.24
C GLY A 85 5.17 -1.13 8.23
N GLU A 86 4.26 -1.33 7.31
CA GLU A 86 4.39 -2.28 6.22
C GLU A 86 3.80 -1.72 4.92
N GLY A 87 4.14 -2.36 3.80
CA GLY A 87 3.56 -2.04 2.51
C GLY A 87 3.81 -3.15 1.51
N TRP A 88 2.99 -3.24 0.49
CA TRP A 88 3.17 -4.26 -0.54
C TRP A 88 2.93 -3.75 -1.95
N LEU A 89 3.58 -4.43 -2.89
CA LEU A 89 3.30 -4.37 -4.32
C LEU A 89 2.61 -5.67 -4.71
N GLN A 90 1.30 -5.65 -4.90
CA GLN A 90 0.45 -6.82 -5.13
C GLN A 90 -0.02 -6.88 -6.57
N LYS A 91 -0.09 -8.08 -7.15
CA LYS A 91 -0.87 -8.31 -8.37
C LYS A 91 -2.32 -7.96 -8.12
N MET A 92 -2.94 -7.23 -9.05
CA MET A 92 -4.35 -6.88 -8.95
C MET A 92 -5.20 -8.15 -8.76
N ASN A 93 -6.02 -8.14 -7.73
CA ASN A 93 -6.85 -9.27 -7.32
C ASN A 93 -8.35 -8.96 -7.30
N LEU A 94 -8.74 -7.75 -7.75
CA LEU A 94 -10.12 -7.31 -7.85
C LEU A 94 -10.61 -7.57 -9.29
N PRO A 95 -11.57 -8.48 -9.51
CA PRO A 95 -12.02 -8.87 -10.85
C PRO A 95 -12.61 -7.70 -11.65
N GLU A 96 -13.33 -6.78 -10.98
CA GLU A 96 -13.92 -5.58 -11.56
C GLU A 96 -12.84 -4.64 -12.11
N ILE A 97 -11.74 -4.47 -11.40
CA ILE A 97 -10.59 -3.67 -11.88
C ILE A 97 -9.88 -4.37 -13.02
N LEU A 98 -9.63 -5.68 -12.90
CA LEU A 98 -9.00 -6.45 -13.97
C LEU A 98 -9.82 -6.44 -15.27
N ALA A 99 -11.15 -6.36 -15.17
CA ALA A 99 -12.02 -6.27 -16.35
C ALA A 99 -11.86 -4.96 -17.14
N MET A 100 -11.29 -3.92 -16.54
CA MET A 100 -11.02 -2.63 -17.18
C MET A 100 -9.80 -2.66 -18.11
N TYR A 101 -8.97 -3.68 -18.00
CA TYR A 101 -7.69 -3.79 -18.70
C TYR A 101 -7.63 -5.00 -19.63
N PRO A 102 -6.88 -4.91 -20.76
CA PRO A 102 -6.52 -6.08 -21.54
C PRO A 102 -5.80 -7.12 -20.67
N LYS A 103 -6.17 -8.40 -20.84
CA LYS A 103 -5.59 -9.51 -20.06
C LYS A 103 -4.07 -9.69 -20.25
N THR A 104 -3.48 -9.02 -21.21
CA THR A 104 -2.04 -9.05 -21.50
C THR A 104 -1.23 -8.11 -20.63
N LEU A 105 -1.89 -7.16 -19.92
CA LEU A 105 -1.20 -6.20 -19.07
C LEU A 105 -0.99 -6.76 -17.65
N ASP A 106 0.20 -6.52 -17.10
CA ASP A 106 0.48 -6.71 -15.68
C ASP A 106 -0.04 -5.49 -14.91
N VAL A 107 -1.17 -5.67 -14.23
CA VAL A 107 -1.79 -4.64 -13.39
C VAL A 107 -1.53 -4.98 -11.94
N ARG A 108 -0.97 -4.01 -11.20
CA ARG A 108 -0.69 -4.19 -9.76
C ARG A 108 -1.22 -3.02 -8.94
N ARG A 109 -1.26 -3.21 -7.64
CA ARG A 109 -1.65 -2.19 -6.66
C ARG A 109 -0.56 -2.04 -5.59
N ILE A 110 -0.51 -0.86 -5.01
CA ILE A 110 0.31 -0.55 -3.84
C ILE A 110 -0.62 -0.33 -2.66
N ASP A 111 -0.38 -1.05 -1.59
CA ASP A 111 -1.02 -0.87 -0.30
C ASP A 111 0.05 -0.58 0.75
N MET A 112 -0.28 0.19 1.79
CA MET A 112 0.65 0.53 2.85
C MET A 112 -0.06 0.93 4.13
N SER A 113 0.59 0.65 5.25
CA SER A 113 0.20 1.13 6.56
C SER A 113 1.44 1.61 7.34
N ILE A 114 1.39 2.84 7.86
CA ILE A 114 2.37 3.32 8.85
C ILE A 114 1.75 3.06 10.22
N GLY A 115 2.16 1.99 10.87
CA GLY A 115 1.60 1.55 12.14
C GLY A 115 2.08 2.37 13.35
N GLU A 116 3.25 3.01 13.25
CA GLU A 116 3.79 3.87 14.30
C GLU A 116 3.35 5.33 14.06
N LYS A 117 2.40 5.80 14.87
CA LYS A 117 1.71 7.10 14.69
C LYS A 117 2.63 8.31 14.77
N ASP A 118 3.72 8.22 15.54
CA ASP A 118 4.72 9.29 15.66
C ASP A 118 5.43 9.60 14.33
N TYR A 119 5.36 8.71 13.36
CA TYR A 119 5.93 8.87 12.02
C TYR A 119 4.94 9.38 10.98
N TRP A 120 3.68 9.62 11.35
CA TRP A 120 2.69 10.16 10.42
C TRP A 120 2.99 11.60 10.01
N ASN A 121 2.57 11.97 8.80
CA ASN A 121 2.74 13.31 8.22
C ASN A 121 4.19 13.78 8.05
N GLN A 122 5.15 12.85 8.03
CA GLN A 122 6.58 13.16 7.88
C GLN A 122 7.14 12.83 6.48
N GLY A 123 6.27 12.67 5.49
CA GLY A 123 6.66 12.40 4.10
C GLY A 123 7.03 10.94 3.79
N ILE A 124 7.03 10.07 4.80
CA ILE A 124 7.45 8.67 4.67
C ILE A 124 6.56 7.90 3.68
N GLY A 125 5.23 8.06 3.78
CA GLY A 125 4.31 7.41 2.83
C GLY A 125 4.57 7.81 1.36
N SER A 126 4.86 9.09 1.10
CA SER A 126 5.24 9.53 -0.25
C SER A 126 6.55 8.91 -0.73
N GLN A 127 7.54 8.79 0.15
CA GLN A 127 8.81 8.16 -0.19
C GLN A 127 8.64 6.66 -0.43
N LEU A 128 7.84 5.98 0.39
CA LEU A 128 7.51 4.57 0.22
C LEU A 128 6.86 4.31 -1.16
N VAL A 129 5.82 5.05 -1.49
CA VAL A 129 5.14 4.90 -2.79
C VAL A 129 6.12 5.17 -3.92
N ARG A 130 7.00 6.18 -3.83
CA ARG A 130 8.05 6.43 -4.83
C ARG A 130 8.95 5.22 -5.04
N MET A 131 9.41 4.58 -3.95
CA MET A 131 10.27 3.40 -4.01
C MET A 131 9.55 2.21 -4.65
N LEU A 132 8.29 1.98 -4.30
CA LEU A 132 7.49 0.89 -4.88
C LEU A 132 7.12 1.15 -6.34
N VAL A 133 6.84 2.39 -6.72
CA VAL A 133 6.62 2.79 -8.13
C VAL A 133 7.86 2.54 -8.97
N GLU A 134 9.03 2.95 -8.47
CA GLU A 134 10.30 2.70 -9.17
C GLU A 134 10.58 1.20 -9.31
N PHE A 135 10.40 0.44 -8.24
CA PHE A 135 10.55 -1.02 -8.25
C PHE A 135 9.57 -1.69 -9.23
N ALA A 136 8.30 -1.27 -9.22
CA ALA A 136 7.28 -1.83 -10.10
C ALA A 136 7.64 -1.63 -11.59
N PHE A 137 7.98 -0.42 -11.99
CA PHE A 137 8.21 -0.13 -13.41
C PHE A 137 9.62 -0.45 -13.89
N ALA A 138 10.65 -0.17 -13.10
CA ALA A 138 12.03 -0.35 -13.53
C ALA A 138 12.55 -1.78 -13.34
N SER A 139 12.07 -2.51 -12.34
CA SER A 139 12.58 -3.85 -12.00
C SER A 139 11.59 -4.96 -12.38
N GLU A 140 10.31 -4.76 -12.06
CA GLU A 140 9.26 -5.77 -12.29
C GLU A 140 8.55 -5.61 -13.64
N HIS A 141 8.81 -4.53 -14.37
CA HIS A 141 8.22 -4.24 -15.69
C HIS A 141 6.69 -4.26 -15.72
N VAL A 142 6.08 -3.78 -14.62
CA VAL A 142 4.64 -3.63 -14.50
C VAL A 142 4.11 -2.67 -15.57
N ASP A 143 2.95 -2.94 -16.13
CA ASP A 143 2.34 -2.07 -17.15
C ASP A 143 1.52 -0.94 -16.50
N VAL A 144 0.77 -1.27 -15.44
CA VAL A 144 -0.16 -0.35 -14.78
C VAL A 144 -0.11 -0.53 -13.26
N LEU A 145 0.00 0.57 -12.55
CA LEU A 145 -0.34 0.65 -11.13
C LEU A 145 -1.73 1.26 -11.00
N HIS A 146 -2.67 0.51 -10.42
CA HIS A 146 -4.04 0.94 -10.13
C HIS A 146 -4.28 0.82 -8.63
N CYS A 147 -4.29 1.94 -7.93
CA CYS A 147 -4.44 2.02 -6.48
C CYS A 147 -5.79 2.63 -6.11
N ILE A 148 -6.37 2.18 -5.00
CA ILE A 148 -7.66 2.64 -4.51
C ILE A 148 -7.46 3.21 -3.12
N CYS A 149 -8.13 4.31 -2.81
CA CYS A 149 -8.20 4.83 -1.45
C CYS A 149 -9.55 5.48 -1.17
N GLY A 150 -9.99 5.42 0.08
CA GLY A 150 -11.24 6.03 0.50
C GLY A 150 -11.24 7.56 0.37
N GLY A 151 -12.39 8.13 0.10
CA GLY A 151 -12.60 9.56 -0.05
C GLY A 151 -12.19 10.36 1.21
N TYR A 152 -12.40 9.77 2.38
CA TYR A 152 -11.97 10.32 3.68
C TYR A 152 -10.44 10.38 3.83
N ASN A 153 -9.68 9.51 3.15
CA ASN A 153 -8.23 9.41 3.32
C ASN A 153 -7.47 10.41 2.42
N LYS A 154 -7.61 11.70 2.71
CA LYS A 154 -6.91 12.79 1.99
C LYS A 154 -5.39 12.69 2.04
N ARG A 155 -4.84 11.96 3.01
CA ARG A 155 -3.40 11.70 3.10
C ARG A 155 -2.95 10.77 1.98
N SER A 156 -3.65 9.67 1.79
CA SER A 156 -3.36 8.68 0.73
C SER A 156 -3.54 9.30 -0.66
N GLN A 157 -4.62 10.07 -0.89
CA GLN A 157 -4.85 10.78 -2.15
C GLN A 157 -3.64 11.66 -2.51
N ARG A 158 -3.19 12.52 -1.58
CA ARG A 158 -2.01 13.39 -1.79
C ARG A 158 -0.71 12.61 -2.01
N VAL A 159 -0.57 11.43 -1.43
CA VAL A 159 0.59 10.56 -1.64
C VAL A 159 0.62 10.05 -3.07
N PHE A 160 -0.49 9.58 -3.61
CA PHE A 160 -0.59 9.13 -4.99
C PHE A 160 -0.36 10.28 -5.98
N GLU A 161 -1.04 11.42 -5.81
CA GLU A 161 -0.88 12.61 -6.64
C GLU A 161 0.58 13.09 -6.71
N LYS A 162 1.27 13.16 -5.56
CA LYS A 162 2.69 13.54 -5.49
C LYS A 162 3.63 12.56 -6.20
N ASN A 163 3.21 11.33 -6.40
CA ASN A 163 3.96 10.30 -7.10
C ASN A 163 3.54 10.12 -8.56
N GLY A 164 2.80 11.10 -9.11
CA GLY A 164 2.46 11.15 -10.52
C GLY A 164 1.25 10.34 -10.94
N PHE A 165 0.51 9.79 -9.97
CA PHE A 165 -0.76 9.14 -10.26
C PHE A 165 -1.82 10.17 -10.64
N THR A 166 -2.70 9.80 -11.55
CA THR A 166 -3.87 10.57 -11.95
C THR A 166 -5.14 9.92 -11.44
N LEU A 167 -6.10 10.74 -11.00
CA LEU A 167 -7.42 10.26 -10.64
C LEU A 167 -8.16 9.82 -11.90
N MET A 168 -8.56 8.55 -11.95
CA MET A 168 -9.31 8.00 -13.07
C MET A 168 -10.81 8.03 -12.82
N GLN A 169 -11.24 7.59 -11.64
CA GLN A 169 -12.64 7.32 -11.32
C GLN A 169 -12.90 7.54 -9.84
N MET A 170 -14.16 7.89 -9.53
CA MET A 170 -14.68 7.90 -8.17
C MET A 170 -15.90 7.01 -8.16
N ASP A 171 -15.87 5.94 -7.38
CA ASP A 171 -16.99 5.04 -7.19
C ASP A 171 -17.68 5.33 -5.85
N GLY A 172 -19.00 5.16 -5.81
CA GLY A 172 -19.82 5.38 -4.63
C GLY A 172 -21.32 5.39 -4.95
N PRO A 173 -22.18 5.35 -3.94
CA PRO A 173 -23.63 5.44 -4.14
C PRO A 173 -24.08 6.82 -4.66
N PRO A 174 -25.31 6.96 -5.16
CA PRO A 174 -25.83 8.21 -5.78
C PRO A 174 -26.01 9.37 -4.80
N GLN A 175 -25.40 9.70 -3.90
CA GLN A 175 -25.26 10.79 -2.92
C GLN A 175 -24.40 10.28 -1.75
N PRO A 176 -23.13 9.97 -2.03
CA PRO A 176 -22.29 9.31 -1.04
C PRO A 176 -21.89 10.28 0.07
N GLN A 177 -21.77 9.75 1.28
CA GLN A 177 -20.90 10.36 2.30
C GLN A 177 -19.44 10.16 1.87
N GLU A 178 -18.52 10.98 2.34
CA GLU A 178 -17.12 10.95 1.90
C GLU A 178 -16.46 9.60 2.19
N GLU A 179 -16.88 8.91 3.23
CA GLU A 179 -16.44 7.57 3.63
C GLU A 179 -16.82 6.50 2.61
N GLN A 180 -17.91 6.71 1.86
CA GLN A 180 -18.45 5.75 0.89
C GLN A 180 -17.89 5.94 -0.52
N ILE A 181 -17.01 6.91 -0.73
CA ILE A 181 -16.40 7.19 -2.03
C ILE A 181 -15.07 6.46 -2.12
N GLU A 182 -14.87 5.70 -3.20
CA GLU A 182 -13.58 5.17 -3.57
C GLU A 182 -12.96 5.99 -4.70
N TYR A 183 -11.70 6.36 -4.50
CA TYR A 183 -10.91 7.10 -5.48
C TYR A 183 -9.92 6.17 -6.13
N HIS A 184 -9.98 6.07 -7.45
CA HIS A 184 -9.12 5.23 -8.28
C HIS A 184 -7.99 6.05 -8.88
N TYR A 185 -6.76 5.75 -8.47
CA TYR A 185 -5.54 6.42 -8.92
C TYR A 185 -4.73 5.50 -9.81
N ILE A 186 -4.35 5.99 -10.99
CA ILE A 186 -3.63 5.21 -12.00
C ILE A 186 -2.33 5.89 -12.37
N LEU A 187 -1.30 5.07 -12.56
CA LEU A 187 -0.05 5.43 -13.19
C LEU A 187 0.36 4.31 -14.14
N THR A 188 0.58 4.64 -15.41
CA THR A 188 1.04 3.67 -16.42
C THR A 188 2.54 3.77 -16.62
N ALA A 189 3.17 2.69 -17.10
CA ALA A 189 4.60 2.68 -17.41
C ALA A 189 5.00 3.80 -18.40
N PRO A 190 4.26 4.06 -19.51
CA PRO A 190 4.58 5.18 -20.40
C PRO A 190 4.51 6.55 -19.75
N GLU A 191 3.58 6.77 -18.80
CA GLU A 191 3.48 8.04 -18.07
C GLU A 191 4.64 8.21 -17.10
N TYR A 192 4.99 7.16 -16.36
CA TYR A 192 6.13 7.16 -15.44
C TYR A 192 7.44 7.49 -16.15
N PHE A 193 7.74 6.83 -17.28
CA PHE A 193 8.98 7.07 -18.02
C PHE A 193 9.02 8.43 -18.74
N ARG A 194 7.88 9.07 -18.98
CA ARG A 194 7.84 10.46 -19.52
C ARG A 194 8.10 11.53 -18.47
N GLN A 195 7.90 11.22 -17.19
CA GLN A 195 8.11 12.15 -16.08
C GLN A 195 9.56 12.14 -15.54
N LYS A 196 10.39 11.18 -15.97
CA LYS A 196 11.81 11.07 -15.66
C LYS A 196 12.67 11.75 -16.71
#